data_d56bf4b3425e128764a96d634e774677
#
_entry.id   d56bf4b3425e128764a96d634e774677
#
_cell.length_a   1.000
_cell.length_b   1.000
_cell.length_c   1.000
_cell.angle_alpha   90.00
_cell.angle_beta   90.00
_cell.angle_gamma   90.00
#
_symmetry.space_group_name_H-M   'P 1'
#
loop_
_entity.id
_entity.type
_entity.pdbx_description
1 polymer ?
#
loop_
_entity_poly.entity_id
_entity_poly.type
_entity_poly.pdbx_seq_one_letter_code
_entity_poly.pdbx_strand_id
1 'polypeptide(L)'
;MPKYNLLEAMKEQKRTDAKLTDKKQKIMEAAITLFAEKGYGNTPTSEIAKAAGVAEGTIFRHFDTKDHLLVSLIVPFLKDSIPLMAEELFEKLLSNHGLGFEDFLRNLLRDRLLFLKQNREIFQIIVKEFFYNEEIRHELMPYVAENIGSRLVQVIRAFQERGELADRPAEAMARHIFFSIGGTFILKFVFGLNGSRDEEAEIESAVRFIMDGVRNR
;
A
#
# COMPACT_ATOMS: atom_id res chain seq x y z
N MET A 1 -16.77 6.90 -2.84
CA MET A 1 -15.39 7.29 -2.44
C MET A 1 -14.77 6.09 -1.78
N PRO A 2 -13.58 5.62 -2.18
CA PRO A 2 -12.94 4.54 -1.46
C PRO A 2 -12.74 4.99 -0.01
N LYS A 3 -13.20 4.21 0.93
CA LYS A 3 -12.84 4.39 2.33
C LYS A 3 -11.35 4.12 2.42
N TYR A 4 -10.58 5.16 2.67
CA TYR A 4 -9.11 5.05 2.75
C TYR A 4 -8.62 4.24 3.96
N ASN A 5 -9.50 3.89 4.89
CA ASN A 5 -9.14 3.06 6.06
C ASN A 5 -9.18 1.57 5.70
N LEU A 6 -8.01 0.95 5.63
CA LEU A 6 -7.85 -0.46 5.28
C LEU A 6 -8.58 -1.39 6.25
N LEU A 7 -8.53 -1.12 7.56
CA LEU A 7 -9.14 -1.99 8.56
C LEU A 7 -10.68 -1.97 8.47
N GLU A 8 -11.27 -0.80 8.21
CA GLU A 8 -12.71 -0.70 8.00
C GLU A 8 -13.15 -1.42 6.72
N ALA A 9 -12.39 -1.23 5.63
CA ALA A 9 -12.66 -1.92 4.37
C ALA A 9 -12.56 -3.44 4.51
N MET A 10 -11.58 -3.93 5.26
CA MET A 10 -11.44 -5.37 5.56
C MET A 10 -12.59 -5.91 6.42
N LYS A 11 -13.09 -5.12 7.38
CA LYS A 11 -14.25 -5.50 8.21
C LYS A 11 -15.53 -5.65 7.38
N GLU A 12 -15.73 -4.79 6.39
CA GLU A 12 -16.88 -4.86 5.47
C GLU A 12 -16.80 -6.07 4.53
N GLN A 13 -15.59 -6.44 4.10
CA GLN A 13 -15.34 -7.57 3.22
C GLN A 13 -15.16 -8.86 4.03
N LYS A 14 -16.24 -9.42 4.57
CA LYS A 14 -16.20 -10.72 5.28
C LYS A 14 -15.57 -11.80 4.40
N ARG A 15 -14.35 -12.19 4.70
CA ARG A 15 -13.65 -13.28 4.02
C ARG A 15 -13.84 -14.59 4.76
N THR A 16 -14.43 -15.55 4.07
CA THR A 16 -14.45 -16.94 4.51
C THR A 16 -13.41 -17.70 3.70
N ASP A 17 -12.22 -17.87 4.28
CA ASP A 17 -11.14 -18.62 3.62
C ASP A 17 -11.28 -20.10 4.00
N ALA A 18 -11.82 -20.92 3.10
CA ALA A 18 -12.09 -22.35 3.31
C ALA A 18 -10.83 -23.20 3.60
N LYS A 19 -9.62 -22.61 3.51
CA LYS A 19 -8.35 -23.30 3.78
C LYS A 19 -7.81 -23.10 5.20
N LEU A 20 -8.43 -22.23 6.00
CA LEU A 20 -7.96 -21.93 7.36
C LEU A 20 -8.57 -22.91 8.36
N THR A 21 -7.78 -23.24 9.41
CA THR A 21 -8.34 -23.96 10.55
C THR A 21 -9.37 -23.07 11.26
N ASP A 22 -10.43 -23.66 11.81
CA ASP A 22 -11.48 -22.93 12.54
C ASP A 22 -10.93 -21.96 13.60
N LYS A 23 -9.88 -22.37 14.34
CA LYS A 23 -9.22 -21.50 15.33
C LYS A 23 -8.48 -20.31 14.70
N LYS A 24 -7.76 -20.53 13.61
CA LYS A 24 -7.02 -19.46 12.90
C LYS A 24 -8.01 -18.43 12.33
N GLN A 25 -9.10 -18.89 11.75
CA GLN A 25 -10.15 -18.04 11.23
C GLN A 25 -10.81 -17.19 12.32
N LYS A 26 -11.19 -17.78 13.47
CA LYS A 26 -11.76 -17.04 14.61
C LYS A 26 -10.81 -15.96 15.15
N ILE A 27 -9.52 -16.25 15.23
CA ILE A 27 -8.50 -15.26 15.63
C ILE A 27 -8.46 -14.11 14.62
N MET A 28 -8.44 -14.40 13.32
CA MET A 28 -8.38 -13.39 12.27
C MET A 28 -9.62 -12.49 12.25
N GLU A 29 -10.82 -13.08 12.37
CA GLU A 29 -12.10 -12.33 12.43
C GLU A 29 -12.17 -11.41 13.66
N ALA A 30 -11.78 -11.93 14.83
CA ALA A 30 -11.73 -11.14 16.06
C ALA A 30 -10.71 -9.99 15.96
N ALA A 31 -9.53 -10.26 15.37
CA ALA A 31 -8.48 -9.27 15.20
C ALA A 31 -8.92 -8.15 14.24
N ILE A 32 -9.49 -8.46 13.08
CA ILE A 32 -10.02 -7.45 12.15
C ILE A 32 -11.04 -6.55 12.84
N THR A 33 -11.99 -7.16 13.55
CA THR A 33 -13.05 -6.40 14.22
C THR A 33 -12.48 -5.45 15.26
N LEU A 34 -11.60 -5.95 16.14
CA LEU A 34 -11.03 -5.15 17.21
C LEU A 34 -10.05 -4.08 16.70
N PHE A 35 -9.23 -4.39 15.69
CA PHE A 35 -8.35 -3.41 15.08
C PHE A 35 -9.13 -2.28 14.39
N ALA A 36 -10.24 -2.59 13.72
CA ALA A 36 -11.10 -1.58 13.11
C ALA A 36 -11.81 -0.69 14.13
N GLU A 37 -12.21 -1.26 15.27
CA GLU A 37 -12.95 -0.52 16.31
C GLU A 37 -12.06 0.32 17.23
N LYS A 38 -10.88 -0.17 17.59
CA LYS A 38 -10.01 0.42 18.63
C LYS A 38 -8.68 0.94 18.09
N GLY A 39 -8.35 0.61 16.85
CA GLY A 39 -7.02 0.79 16.28
C GLY A 39 -6.06 -0.33 16.67
N TYR A 40 -5.01 -0.52 15.90
CA TYR A 40 -4.03 -1.58 16.11
C TYR A 40 -3.31 -1.42 17.47
N GLY A 41 -2.79 -0.22 17.76
CA GLY A 41 -2.01 0.04 18.99
C GLY A 41 -2.78 -0.27 20.26
N ASN A 42 -4.08 0.05 20.26
CA ASN A 42 -4.95 -0.08 21.43
C ASN A 42 -5.61 -1.46 21.61
N THR A 43 -5.23 -2.45 20.81
CA THR A 43 -5.83 -3.80 20.86
C THR A 43 -4.80 -4.80 21.39
N PRO A 44 -4.86 -5.21 22.68
CA PRO A 44 -4.02 -6.26 23.23
C PRO A 44 -4.34 -7.64 22.61
N THR A 45 -3.34 -8.51 22.48
CA THR A 45 -3.54 -9.89 21.99
C THR A 45 -4.42 -10.72 22.92
N SER A 46 -4.39 -10.46 24.22
CA SER A 46 -5.29 -11.07 25.21
C SER A 46 -6.76 -10.77 24.92
N GLU A 47 -7.09 -9.59 24.44
CA GLU A 47 -8.45 -9.22 24.06
C GLU A 47 -8.89 -9.93 22.77
N ILE A 48 -8.00 -10.03 21.79
CA ILE A 48 -8.24 -10.81 20.57
C ILE A 48 -8.49 -12.29 20.93
N ALA A 49 -7.68 -12.86 21.80
CA ALA A 49 -7.82 -14.23 22.25
C ALA A 49 -9.17 -14.49 22.93
N LYS A 50 -9.60 -13.57 23.82
CA LYS A 50 -10.89 -13.62 24.48
C LYS A 50 -12.04 -13.55 23.48
N ALA A 51 -11.99 -12.64 22.52
CA ALA A 51 -13.02 -12.50 21.49
C ALA A 51 -13.09 -13.72 20.55
N ALA A 52 -11.94 -14.32 20.24
CA ALA A 52 -11.84 -15.53 19.42
C ALA A 52 -12.18 -16.83 20.18
N GLY A 53 -12.34 -16.78 21.51
CA GLY A 53 -12.60 -17.96 22.33
C GLY A 53 -11.42 -18.94 22.41
N VAL A 54 -10.18 -18.42 22.41
CA VAL A 54 -8.95 -19.21 22.47
C VAL A 54 -8.03 -18.73 23.60
N ALA A 55 -7.05 -19.54 23.98
CA ALA A 55 -5.97 -19.10 24.86
C ALA A 55 -5.01 -18.16 24.08
N GLU A 56 -4.49 -17.12 24.74
CA GLU A 56 -3.57 -16.15 24.11
C GLU A 56 -2.35 -16.80 23.46
N GLY A 57 -1.77 -17.83 24.10
CA GLY A 57 -0.67 -18.61 23.53
C GLY A 57 -1.02 -19.30 22.21
N THR A 58 -2.31 -19.47 21.89
CA THR A 58 -2.75 -20.00 20.59
C THR A 58 -2.50 -18.99 19.47
N ILE A 59 -2.67 -17.68 19.75
CA ILE A 59 -2.36 -16.62 18.78
C ILE A 59 -0.89 -16.68 18.40
N PHE A 60 0.02 -16.68 19.40
CA PHE A 60 1.46 -16.70 19.16
C PHE A 60 1.95 -17.97 18.47
N ARG A 61 1.27 -19.09 18.69
CA ARG A 61 1.59 -20.34 17.98
C ARG A 61 1.26 -20.28 16.48
N HIS A 62 0.28 -19.46 16.07
CA HIS A 62 -0.15 -19.34 14.67
C HIS A 62 0.49 -18.17 13.94
N PHE A 63 0.86 -17.11 14.67
CA PHE A 63 1.26 -15.83 14.07
C PHE A 63 2.55 -15.24 14.63
N ASP A 64 3.23 -15.93 15.56
CA ASP A 64 4.45 -15.49 16.23
C ASP A 64 4.36 -14.12 16.93
N THR A 65 3.90 -13.09 16.24
CA THR A 65 3.74 -11.73 16.75
C THR A 65 2.37 -11.14 16.37
N LYS A 66 1.97 -10.09 17.08
CA LYS A 66 0.79 -9.29 16.72
C LYS A 66 0.96 -8.61 15.36
N ASP A 67 2.18 -8.14 15.04
CA ASP A 67 2.49 -7.53 13.74
C ASP A 67 2.32 -8.55 12.61
N HIS A 68 2.81 -9.79 12.80
CA HIS A 68 2.62 -10.87 11.84
C HIS A 68 1.13 -11.26 11.67
N LEU A 69 0.34 -11.26 12.75
CA LEU A 69 -1.12 -11.43 12.66
C LEU A 69 -1.73 -10.34 11.78
N LEU A 70 -1.40 -9.06 12.01
CA LEU A 70 -1.90 -7.95 11.21
C LEU A 70 -1.53 -8.09 9.73
N VAL A 71 -0.26 -8.39 9.43
CA VAL A 71 0.20 -8.53 8.04
C VAL A 71 -0.43 -9.73 7.36
N SER A 72 -0.63 -10.85 8.07
CA SER A 72 -1.36 -12.02 7.56
C SER A 72 -2.81 -11.72 7.19
N LEU A 73 -3.41 -10.68 7.78
CA LEU A 73 -4.74 -10.19 7.42
C LEU A 73 -4.69 -9.25 6.21
N ILE A 74 -3.73 -8.32 6.21
CA ILE A 74 -3.66 -7.23 5.25
C ILE A 74 -3.15 -7.68 3.89
N VAL A 75 -2.16 -8.57 3.84
CA VAL A 75 -1.55 -8.99 2.57
C VAL A 75 -2.55 -9.62 1.61
N PRO A 76 -3.39 -10.59 2.00
CA PRO A 76 -4.42 -11.14 1.13
C PRO A 76 -5.42 -10.07 0.68
N PHE A 77 -5.84 -9.17 1.60
CA PHE A 77 -6.75 -8.08 1.27
C PHE A 77 -6.15 -7.12 0.23
N LEU A 78 -4.88 -6.75 0.38
CA LEU A 78 -4.19 -5.90 -0.58
C LEU A 78 -4.07 -6.57 -1.95
N LYS A 79 -3.79 -7.87 -2.00
CA LYS A 79 -3.70 -8.64 -3.25
C LYS A 79 -5.00 -8.62 -4.04
N ASP A 80 -6.15 -8.62 -3.36
CA ASP A 80 -7.45 -8.55 -4.03
C ASP A 80 -7.85 -7.11 -4.39
N SER A 81 -7.50 -6.16 -3.54
CA SER A 81 -7.99 -4.77 -3.64
C SER A 81 -7.11 -3.88 -4.53
N ILE A 82 -5.77 -4.07 -4.51
CA ILE A 82 -4.86 -3.22 -5.29
C ILE A 82 -5.11 -3.30 -6.79
N PRO A 83 -5.36 -4.46 -7.43
CA PRO A 83 -5.64 -4.50 -8.86
C PRO A 83 -6.86 -3.66 -9.24
N LEU A 84 -7.95 -3.76 -8.47
CA LEU A 84 -9.18 -3.01 -8.70
C LEU A 84 -8.98 -1.51 -8.50
N MET A 85 -8.31 -1.12 -7.41
CA MET A 85 -7.99 0.28 -7.13
C MET A 85 -7.05 0.88 -8.17
N ALA A 86 -6.08 0.10 -8.64
CA ALA A 86 -5.17 0.54 -9.69
C ALA A 86 -5.92 0.70 -11.01
N GLU A 87 -6.77 -0.24 -11.40
CA GLU A 87 -7.56 -0.17 -12.62
C GLU A 87 -8.45 1.07 -12.63
N GLU A 88 -9.22 1.32 -11.56
CA GLU A 88 -10.04 2.51 -11.41
C GLU A 88 -9.22 3.82 -11.52
N LEU A 89 -8.05 3.86 -10.87
CA LEU A 89 -7.17 5.01 -10.93
C LEU A 89 -6.62 5.23 -12.35
N PHE A 90 -6.16 4.16 -13.01
CA PHE A 90 -5.61 4.22 -14.35
C PHE A 90 -6.68 4.59 -15.39
N GLU A 91 -7.86 4.00 -15.33
CA GLU A 91 -8.97 4.36 -16.21
C GLU A 91 -9.33 5.84 -16.06
N LYS A 92 -9.47 6.33 -14.84
CA LYS A 92 -9.78 7.73 -14.55
C LYS A 92 -8.71 8.69 -15.06
N LEU A 93 -7.44 8.31 -15.01
CA LEU A 93 -6.32 9.15 -15.43
C LEU A 93 -6.06 9.06 -16.94
N LEU A 94 -6.23 7.90 -17.56
CA LEU A 94 -6.03 7.71 -19.00
C LEU A 94 -7.24 8.16 -19.83
N SER A 95 -8.47 8.07 -19.30
CA SER A 95 -9.66 8.53 -19.99
C SER A 95 -9.70 10.07 -20.16
N ASN A 96 -8.94 10.79 -19.36
CA ASN A 96 -8.82 12.23 -19.48
C ASN A 96 -7.66 12.60 -20.43
N HIS A 97 -7.93 12.51 -21.74
CA HIS A 97 -6.94 12.73 -22.81
C HIS A 97 -6.22 14.11 -22.77
N GLY A 98 -6.60 15.00 -21.87
CA GLY A 98 -5.98 16.31 -21.69
C GLY A 98 -4.96 16.38 -20.53
N LEU A 99 -4.83 15.34 -19.71
CA LEU A 99 -3.88 15.35 -18.59
C LEU A 99 -2.49 14.90 -19.07
N GLY A 100 -1.48 15.72 -18.76
CA GLY A 100 -0.07 15.37 -18.93
C GLY A 100 0.46 14.43 -17.85
N PHE A 101 1.64 13.85 -18.08
CA PHE A 101 2.28 12.97 -17.11
C PHE A 101 2.60 13.67 -15.79
N GLU A 102 2.89 14.97 -15.83
CA GLU A 102 3.11 15.79 -14.63
C GLU A 102 1.87 15.83 -13.73
N ASP A 103 0.68 16.04 -14.32
CA ASP A 103 -0.59 16.02 -13.58
C ASP A 103 -0.94 14.64 -13.08
N PHE A 104 -0.63 13.60 -13.86
CA PHE A 104 -0.76 12.21 -13.40
C PHE A 104 0.06 11.96 -12.12
N LEU A 105 1.35 12.33 -12.11
CA LEU A 105 2.21 12.19 -10.95
C LEU A 105 1.70 12.97 -9.75
N ARG A 106 1.29 14.21 -9.95
CA ARG A 106 0.74 15.08 -8.90
C ARG A 106 -0.49 14.44 -8.24
N ASN A 107 -1.42 13.97 -9.05
CA ASN A 107 -2.64 13.32 -8.55
C ASN A 107 -2.34 11.99 -7.86
N LEU A 108 -1.42 11.20 -8.38
CA LEU A 108 -0.96 9.95 -7.77
C LEU A 108 -0.34 10.21 -6.39
N LEU A 109 0.54 11.19 -6.28
CA LEU A 109 1.21 11.53 -5.01
C LEU A 109 0.21 12.04 -3.96
N ARG A 110 -0.73 12.92 -4.34
CA ARG A 110 -1.78 13.40 -3.45
C ARG A 110 -2.67 12.27 -2.93
N ASP A 111 -3.10 11.40 -3.81
CA ASP A 111 -3.93 10.26 -3.46
C ASP A 111 -3.19 9.28 -2.52
N ARG A 112 -1.95 8.96 -2.83
CA ARG A 112 -1.13 8.07 -1.99
C ARG A 112 -0.79 8.69 -0.65
N LEU A 113 -0.49 9.99 -0.59
CA LEU A 113 -0.26 10.72 0.66
C LEU A 113 -1.47 10.64 1.58
N LEU A 114 -2.67 10.90 1.06
CA LEU A 114 -3.90 10.82 1.82
C LEU A 114 -4.17 9.40 2.33
N PHE A 115 -4.00 8.41 1.48
CA PHE A 115 -4.13 7.00 1.84
C PHE A 115 -3.16 6.61 2.97
N LEU A 116 -1.89 6.97 2.85
CA LEU A 116 -0.86 6.62 3.84
C LEU A 116 -1.03 7.36 5.16
N LYS A 117 -1.55 8.58 5.15
CA LYS A 117 -1.93 9.30 6.38
C LYS A 117 -2.96 8.54 7.20
N GLN A 118 -3.99 8.04 6.53
CA GLN A 118 -5.07 7.31 7.20
C GLN A 118 -4.66 5.91 7.67
N ASN A 119 -3.64 5.33 7.02
CA ASN A 119 -3.16 3.99 7.29
C ASN A 119 -1.71 3.96 7.81
N ARG A 120 -1.27 5.05 8.47
CA ARG A 120 0.15 5.25 8.84
C ARG A 120 0.72 4.08 9.65
N GLU A 121 0.01 3.68 10.69
CA GLU A 121 0.45 2.59 11.58
C GLU A 121 0.59 1.27 10.82
N ILE A 122 -0.39 0.95 9.97
CA ILE A 122 -0.36 -0.23 9.12
C ILE A 122 0.82 -0.19 8.15
N PHE A 123 1.04 0.96 7.51
CA PHE A 123 2.16 1.14 6.58
C PHE A 123 3.51 0.93 7.27
N GLN A 124 3.70 1.49 8.47
CA GLN A 124 4.92 1.30 9.27
C GLN A 124 5.17 -0.18 9.57
N ILE A 125 4.12 -0.92 9.93
CA ILE A 125 4.20 -2.35 10.23
C ILE A 125 4.52 -3.15 8.98
N ILE A 126 3.84 -2.87 7.85
CA ILE A 126 4.12 -3.54 6.58
C ILE A 126 5.57 -3.32 6.15
N VAL A 127 6.08 -2.08 6.23
CA VAL A 127 7.47 -1.78 5.89
C VAL A 127 8.44 -2.51 6.82
N LYS A 128 8.18 -2.52 8.13
CA LYS A 128 8.98 -3.26 9.10
C LYS A 128 9.01 -4.75 8.76
N GLU A 129 7.86 -5.38 8.64
CA GLU A 129 7.75 -6.81 8.33
C GLU A 129 8.37 -7.16 6.96
N PHE A 130 8.24 -6.30 5.97
CA PHE A 130 8.89 -6.46 4.67
C PHE A 130 10.41 -6.57 4.78
N PHE A 131 11.05 -5.82 5.68
CA PHE A 131 12.50 -5.86 5.85
C PHE A 131 12.96 -7.04 6.70
N TYR A 132 12.20 -7.45 7.71
CA TYR A 132 12.62 -8.46 8.68
C TYR A 132 12.03 -9.85 8.44
N ASN A 133 10.91 -9.97 7.73
CA ASN A 133 10.22 -11.23 7.48
C ASN A 133 10.40 -11.66 6.02
N GLU A 134 11.17 -12.73 5.82
CA GLU A 134 11.48 -13.24 4.48
C GLU A 134 10.25 -13.80 3.76
N GLU A 135 9.35 -14.48 4.46
CA GLU A 135 8.12 -15.03 3.90
C GLU A 135 7.23 -13.93 3.33
N ILE A 136 7.01 -12.85 4.10
CA ILE A 136 6.24 -11.69 3.66
C ILE A 136 6.89 -11.01 2.46
N ARG A 137 8.21 -10.87 2.47
CA ARG A 137 8.95 -10.30 1.33
C ARG A 137 8.78 -11.14 0.07
N HIS A 138 8.92 -12.46 0.17
CA HIS A 138 8.72 -13.38 -0.95
C HIS A 138 7.29 -13.37 -1.48
N GLU A 139 6.32 -13.16 -0.61
CA GLU A 139 4.91 -13.08 -0.99
C GLU A 139 4.54 -11.75 -1.64
N LEU A 140 5.06 -10.64 -1.14
CA LEU A 140 4.69 -9.29 -1.61
C LEU A 140 5.48 -8.84 -2.85
N MET A 141 6.77 -9.16 -2.96
CA MET A 141 7.62 -8.64 -4.06
C MET A 141 7.14 -9.02 -5.45
N PRO A 142 6.84 -10.29 -5.75
CA PRO A 142 6.33 -10.67 -7.06
C PRO A 142 5.01 -9.94 -7.37
N TYR A 143 4.14 -9.84 -6.37
CA TYR A 143 2.86 -9.17 -6.50
C TYR A 143 3.00 -7.67 -6.81
N VAL A 144 3.88 -6.96 -6.09
CA VAL A 144 4.18 -5.54 -6.33
C VAL A 144 4.77 -5.34 -7.72
N ALA A 145 5.72 -6.20 -8.13
CA ALA A 145 6.33 -6.12 -9.44
C ALA A 145 5.31 -6.34 -10.58
N GLU A 146 4.43 -7.32 -10.44
CA GLU A 146 3.45 -7.69 -11.46
C GLU A 146 2.27 -6.70 -11.52
N ASN A 147 1.73 -6.25 -10.40
CA ASN A 147 0.50 -5.46 -10.39
C ASN A 147 0.74 -3.95 -10.34
N ILE A 148 1.82 -3.49 -9.72
CA ILE A 148 2.15 -2.06 -9.66
C ILE A 148 3.20 -1.72 -10.71
N GLY A 149 4.29 -2.49 -10.77
CA GLY A 149 5.40 -2.24 -11.68
C GLY A 149 4.98 -2.31 -13.15
N SER A 150 4.28 -3.38 -13.57
CA SER A 150 3.83 -3.54 -14.95
C SER A 150 2.85 -2.45 -15.39
N ARG A 151 1.95 -2.02 -14.51
CA ARG A 151 1.00 -0.93 -14.81
C ARG A 151 1.71 0.41 -14.96
N LEU A 152 2.70 0.70 -14.10
CA LEU A 152 3.50 1.92 -14.25
C LEU A 152 4.28 1.93 -15.57
N VAL A 153 4.81 0.78 -16.00
CA VAL A 153 5.45 0.62 -17.31
C VAL A 153 4.47 0.94 -18.44
N GLN A 154 3.23 0.43 -18.39
CA GLN A 154 2.20 0.71 -19.41
C GLN A 154 1.88 2.21 -19.48
N VAL A 155 1.74 2.88 -18.33
CA VAL A 155 1.53 4.34 -18.28
C VAL A 155 2.69 5.08 -18.91
N ILE A 156 3.92 4.75 -18.54
CA ILE A 156 5.11 5.40 -19.09
C ILE A 156 5.15 5.26 -20.61
N ARG A 157 4.90 4.08 -21.16
CA ARG A 157 4.85 3.84 -22.61
C ARG A 157 3.79 4.69 -23.29
N ALA A 158 2.58 4.77 -22.72
CA ALA A 158 1.52 5.61 -23.28
C ALA A 158 1.92 7.10 -23.34
N PHE A 159 2.63 7.61 -22.34
CA PHE A 159 3.12 8.98 -22.35
C PHE A 159 4.38 9.18 -23.23
N GLN A 160 5.20 8.15 -23.43
CA GLN A 160 6.27 8.16 -24.43
C GLN A 160 5.70 8.25 -25.86
N GLU A 161 4.66 7.49 -26.17
CA GLU A 161 3.94 7.53 -27.45
C GLU A 161 3.32 8.91 -27.73
N ARG A 162 2.94 9.66 -26.68
CA ARG A 162 2.49 11.06 -26.77
C ARG A 162 3.64 12.06 -26.93
N GLY A 163 4.90 11.62 -26.83
CA GLY A 163 6.07 12.49 -26.88
C GLY A 163 6.32 13.33 -25.62
N GLU A 164 5.61 13.06 -24.53
CA GLU A 164 5.77 13.77 -23.25
C GLU A 164 6.98 13.28 -22.45
N LEU A 165 7.31 12.00 -22.56
CA LEU A 165 8.44 11.38 -21.86
C LEU A 165 9.56 11.01 -22.82
N ALA A 166 10.79 11.05 -22.31
CA ALA A 166 11.97 10.67 -23.05
C ALA A 166 11.90 9.20 -23.51
N ASP A 167 12.41 8.92 -24.69
CA ASP A 167 12.53 7.55 -25.24
C ASP A 167 13.68 6.82 -24.54
N ARG A 168 13.38 6.27 -23.37
CA ARG A 168 14.26 5.47 -22.53
C ARG A 168 13.54 4.18 -22.11
N PRO A 169 14.26 3.13 -21.69
CA PRO A 169 13.63 1.90 -21.24
C PRO A 169 12.56 2.14 -20.16
N ALA A 170 11.29 1.90 -20.48
CA ALA A 170 10.15 2.20 -19.61
C ALA A 170 10.23 1.47 -18.26
N GLU A 171 10.80 0.26 -18.25
CA GLU A 171 11.03 -0.54 -17.04
C GLU A 171 12.03 0.14 -16.08
N ALA A 172 13.09 0.75 -16.62
CA ALA A 172 14.07 1.50 -15.84
C ALA A 172 13.42 2.77 -15.26
N MET A 173 12.67 3.51 -16.08
CA MET A 173 11.95 4.70 -15.65
C MET A 173 10.95 4.36 -14.56
N ALA A 174 10.14 3.32 -14.76
CA ALA A 174 9.15 2.84 -13.77
C ALA A 174 9.82 2.51 -12.43
N ARG A 175 10.93 1.80 -12.46
CA ARG A 175 11.69 1.46 -11.24
C ARG A 175 12.18 2.70 -10.51
N HIS A 176 12.78 3.66 -11.20
CA HIS A 176 13.27 4.89 -10.57
C HIS A 176 12.14 5.75 -10.00
N ILE A 177 11.04 5.89 -10.72
CA ILE A 177 9.84 6.61 -10.23
C ILE A 177 9.27 5.91 -9.00
N PHE A 178 9.10 4.59 -9.04
CA PHE A 178 8.59 3.80 -7.92
C PHE A 178 9.45 3.97 -6.65
N PHE A 179 10.76 3.86 -6.78
CA PHE A 179 11.66 4.03 -5.64
C PHE A 179 11.74 5.48 -5.15
N SER A 180 11.65 6.47 -6.03
CA SER A 180 11.61 7.88 -5.64
C SER A 180 10.37 8.18 -4.81
N ILE A 181 9.20 7.77 -5.27
CA ILE A 181 7.92 7.94 -4.56
C ILE A 181 7.91 7.13 -3.26
N GLY A 182 8.26 5.85 -3.32
CA GLY A 182 8.30 4.96 -2.16
C GLY A 182 9.27 5.44 -1.09
N GLY A 183 10.46 5.86 -1.48
CA GLY A 183 11.47 6.44 -0.59
C GLY A 183 10.97 7.68 0.14
N THR A 184 10.31 8.59 -0.58
CA THR A 184 9.71 9.80 0.01
C THR A 184 8.70 9.43 1.10
N PHE A 185 7.82 8.48 0.86
CA PHE A 185 6.82 8.04 1.84
C PHE A 185 7.43 7.29 3.02
N ILE A 186 8.45 6.45 2.79
CA ILE A 186 9.18 5.78 3.87
C ILE A 186 9.86 6.80 4.76
N LEU A 187 10.58 7.79 4.20
CA LEU A 187 11.22 8.85 4.97
C LEU A 187 10.20 9.62 5.82
N LYS A 188 9.05 9.97 5.24
CA LYS A 188 8.00 10.73 5.91
C LYS A 188 7.29 9.93 7.00
N PHE A 189 6.78 8.75 6.68
CA PHE A 189 5.87 8.02 7.56
C PHE A 189 6.57 7.05 8.49
N VAL A 190 7.70 6.46 8.10
CA VAL A 190 8.45 5.49 8.92
C VAL A 190 9.51 6.19 9.75
N PHE A 191 10.35 7.02 9.13
CA PHE A 191 11.43 7.72 9.84
C PHE A 191 11.01 9.07 10.45
N GLY A 192 9.82 9.57 10.15
CA GLY A 192 9.33 10.84 10.67
C GLY A 192 10.09 12.06 10.14
N LEU A 193 10.84 11.90 9.05
CA LEU A 193 11.58 12.98 8.41
C LEU A 193 10.61 13.78 7.54
N ASN A 194 10.04 14.83 8.13
CA ASN A 194 9.19 15.76 7.41
C ASN A 194 10.07 16.82 6.73
N GLY A 195 10.04 16.89 5.40
CA GLY A 195 10.77 17.90 4.63
C GLY A 195 10.20 19.31 4.87
N SER A 196 9.00 19.55 4.41
CA SER A 196 8.27 20.81 4.59
C SER A 196 7.04 20.59 5.47
N ARG A 197 6.57 21.67 6.16
CA ARG A 197 5.23 21.69 6.77
C ARG A 197 4.12 21.80 5.73
N ASP A 198 4.46 22.26 4.54
CA ASP A 198 3.57 22.36 3.39
C ASP A 198 3.67 21.10 2.53
N GLU A 199 2.66 20.25 2.61
CA GLU A 199 2.60 18.98 1.87
C GLU A 199 2.47 19.17 0.37
N GLU A 200 1.80 20.23 -0.06
CA GLU A 200 1.69 20.56 -1.47
C GLU A 200 3.06 20.95 -2.05
N ALA A 201 3.85 21.72 -1.31
CA ALA A 201 5.22 22.03 -1.70
C ALA A 201 6.11 20.77 -1.77
N GLU A 202 5.91 19.79 -0.89
CA GLU A 202 6.62 18.49 -0.98
C GLU A 202 6.23 17.73 -2.24
N ILE A 203 4.93 17.65 -2.55
CA ILE A 203 4.42 16.99 -3.76
C ILE A 203 5.00 17.65 -5.00
N GLU A 204 4.92 18.97 -5.10
CA GLU A 204 5.44 19.71 -6.26
C GLU A 204 6.96 19.55 -6.41
N SER A 205 7.70 19.50 -5.30
CA SER A 205 9.14 19.21 -5.32
C SER A 205 9.44 17.81 -5.86
N ALA A 206 8.70 16.80 -5.41
CA ALA A 206 8.86 15.41 -5.87
C ALA A 206 8.47 15.26 -7.36
N VAL A 207 7.36 15.88 -7.78
CA VAL A 207 6.93 15.91 -9.19
C VAL A 207 8.00 16.53 -10.06
N ARG A 208 8.52 17.70 -9.69
CA ARG A 208 9.58 18.41 -10.45
C ARG A 208 10.83 17.56 -10.56
N PHE A 209 11.30 16.98 -9.46
CA PHE A 209 12.47 16.10 -9.46
C PHE A 209 12.31 14.91 -10.41
N ILE A 210 11.16 14.26 -10.41
CA ILE A 210 10.87 13.14 -11.32
C ILE A 210 10.81 13.65 -12.76
N MET A 211 10.09 14.74 -13.04
CA MET A 211 9.92 15.28 -14.38
C MET A 211 11.23 15.74 -15.01
N ASP A 212 12.15 16.34 -14.24
CA ASP A 212 13.47 16.74 -14.74
C ASP A 212 14.31 15.53 -15.19
N GLY A 213 14.04 14.34 -14.60
CA GLY A 213 14.70 13.09 -14.97
C GLY A 213 14.06 12.34 -16.15
N VAL A 214 12.78 12.56 -16.45
CA VAL A 214 12.01 11.73 -17.40
C VAL A 214 11.40 12.48 -18.58
N ARG A 215 11.30 13.81 -18.52
CA ARG A 215 10.71 14.64 -19.58
C ARG A 215 11.50 14.51 -20.89
N ASN A 216 10.79 14.49 -22.00
CA ASN A 216 11.39 14.67 -23.32
C ASN A 216 11.89 16.12 -23.45
N ARG A 217 13.12 16.31 -23.91
CA ARG A 217 13.76 17.62 -24.08
C ARG A 217 13.67 18.08 -25.52
#